data_88b1307df1900ce140af5db03a3b8ad5
#
_entry.id   88b1307df1900ce140af5db03a3b8ad5
#
_cell.length_a   1.000
_cell.length_b   1.000
_cell.length_c   1.000
_cell.angle_alpha   90.00
_cell.angle_beta   90.00
_cell.angle_gamma   90.00
#
_symmetry.space_group_name_H-M   'P 1'
#
loop_
_entity.id
_entity.type
_entity.pdbx_description
1 polymer ?
#
loop_
_entity_poly.entity_id
_entity_poly.type
_entity_poly.pdbx_seq_one_letter_code
_entity_poly.pdbx_strand_id
1 'polypeptide(L)'
;KEQKDKIDQMNNQFNEKVNGIINKSLESLNILSYFGYDEKSENCFSGIIHHLTEVCGGNVHQKGMVNVTSSSGDDAFEAVNLENTESYFATSGASQKPNNWLKYDFKNIKIRPTHYSIRSRPDGDRGYYHPKSWVIEASNTGNDNDWETLDSQSGVSYLDGRSLTHTFKINRTGSKEYYRFIRFRQTDKNSGGNHDIRLSALEYFGYMFTAYPSCSFNA
;
A
#
# COMPACT_ATOMS: atom_id res chain seq x y z
N LYS A 1 56.91 18.76 5.06
CA LYS A 1 56.11 18.02 4.01
C LYS A 1 55.63 16.69 4.57
N GLU A 2 56.53 15.87 5.06
CA GLU A 2 56.24 14.51 5.57
C GLU A 2 55.23 14.49 6.74
N GLN A 3 55.28 15.48 7.63
CA GLN A 3 54.39 15.59 8.78
C GLN A 3 52.95 15.99 8.37
N LYS A 4 52.81 16.81 7.33
CA LYS A 4 51.55 17.19 6.77
C LYS A 4 50.86 15.99 6.06
N ASP A 5 51.65 15.26 5.26
CA ASP A 5 51.14 14.07 4.56
C ASP A 5 50.66 12.99 5.55
N LYS A 6 51.30 12.81 6.70
CA LYS A 6 50.84 11.91 7.77
C LYS A 6 49.53 12.37 8.43
N ILE A 7 49.37 13.69 8.66
CA ILE A 7 48.12 14.24 9.22
C ILE A 7 46.97 14.06 8.27
N ASP A 8 47.19 14.34 6.97
CA ASP A 8 46.15 14.17 5.92
C ASP A 8 45.75 12.70 5.79
N GLN A 9 46.68 11.77 5.86
CA GLN A 9 46.43 10.33 5.84
C GLN A 9 45.64 9.85 7.07
N MET A 10 45.96 10.36 8.25
CA MET A 10 45.20 10.05 9.48
C MET A 10 43.78 10.62 9.44
N ASN A 11 43.60 11.82 8.93
CA ASN A 11 42.29 12.46 8.78
C ASN A 11 41.40 11.67 7.79
N ASN A 12 41.97 11.19 6.69
CA ASN A 12 41.24 10.37 5.72
C ASN A 12 40.81 9.04 6.34
N GLN A 13 41.71 8.34 7.05
CA GLN A 13 41.37 7.09 7.73
C GLN A 13 40.33 7.28 8.84
N PHE A 14 40.36 8.41 9.57
CA PHE A 14 39.38 8.76 10.57
C PHE A 14 38.00 8.99 9.93
N ASN A 15 37.94 9.76 8.85
CA ASN A 15 36.72 10.05 8.12
C ASN A 15 36.11 8.77 7.53
N GLU A 16 36.90 7.87 6.98
CA GLU A 16 36.43 6.58 6.49
C GLU A 16 35.81 5.72 7.59
N LYS A 17 36.45 5.67 8.79
CA LYS A 17 35.91 4.96 9.95
C LYS A 17 34.63 5.57 10.48
N VAL A 18 34.56 6.90 10.57
CA VAL A 18 33.37 7.64 11.02
C VAL A 18 32.21 7.41 10.04
N ASN A 19 32.46 7.51 8.73
CA ASN A 19 31.47 7.25 7.72
C ASN A 19 31.00 5.78 7.74
N GLY A 20 31.90 4.83 7.98
CA GLY A 20 31.56 3.42 8.15
C GLY A 20 30.66 3.16 9.36
N ILE A 21 30.89 3.84 10.48
CA ILE A 21 30.05 3.76 11.69
C ILE A 21 28.68 4.39 11.44
N ILE A 22 28.66 5.59 10.82
CA ILE A 22 27.41 6.29 10.48
C ILE A 22 26.57 5.45 9.53
N ASN A 23 27.15 4.90 8.48
CA ASN A 23 26.43 4.05 7.52
C ASN A 23 25.89 2.78 8.19
N LYS A 24 26.68 2.09 9.02
CA LYS A 24 26.22 0.93 9.80
C LYS A 24 25.07 1.30 10.75
N SER A 25 25.14 2.48 11.37
CA SER A 25 24.06 2.97 12.27
C SER A 25 22.80 3.34 11.47
N LEU A 26 22.95 3.92 10.27
CA LEU A 26 21.84 4.22 9.37
C LEU A 26 21.21 2.94 8.79
N GLU A 27 22.01 1.92 8.44
CA GLU A 27 21.52 0.60 8.02
C GLU A 27 20.71 -0.12 9.13
N SER A 28 20.97 0.21 10.40
CA SER A 28 20.23 -0.34 11.54
C SER A 28 19.01 0.48 11.96
N LEU A 29 18.78 1.66 11.37
CA LEU A 29 17.59 2.49 11.61
C LEU A 29 16.41 1.98 10.78
N ASN A 30 15.95 0.78 11.13
CA ASN A 30 14.66 0.28 10.65
C ASN A 30 13.57 0.98 11.46
N ILE A 31 12.82 1.88 10.82
CA ILE A 31 11.69 2.53 11.48
C ILE A 31 10.48 1.63 11.34
N LEU A 32 9.98 1.19 12.49
CA LEU A 32 8.71 0.51 12.62
C LEU A 32 7.67 1.50 13.14
N SER A 33 6.66 1.78 12.31
CA SER A 33 5.52 2.62 12.68
C SER A 33 4.24 1.79 12.74
N TYR A 34 3.31 2.18 13.61
CA TYR A 34 2.01 1.53 13.74
C TYR A 34 0.88 2.53 13.50
N PHE A 35 0.03 2.22 12.54
CA PHE A 35 -1.17 2.97 12.17
C PHE A 35 -2.38 2.11 12.55
N GLY A 36 -2.87 2.27 13.77
CA GLY A 36 -4.00 1.49 14.30
C GLY A 36 -5.33 1.99 13.72
N TYR A 37 -6.22 1.06 13.39
CA TYR A 37 -7.62 1.41 13.17
C TYR A 37 -8.31 1.65 14.52
N ASP A 38 -9.01 2.78 14.64
CA ASP A 38 -9.86 3.09 15.79
C ASP A 38 -11.33 2.98 15.36
N GLU A 39 -12.04 2.00 15.91
CA GLU A 39 -13.47 1.77 15.66
C GLU A 39 -14.36 2.95 16.07
N LYS A 40 -13.86 3.84 16.93
CA LYS A 40 -14.56 5.04 17.40
C LYS A 40 -14.28 6.26 16.52
N SER A 41 -13.29 6.17 15.62
CA SER A 41 -12.96 7.26 14.71
C SER A 41 -13.98 7.33 13.57
N GLU A 42 -14.45 8.53 13.28
CA GLU A 42 -15.25 8.80 12.10
C GLU A 42 -14.43 8.71 10.80
N ASN A 43 -13.08 8.78 10.90
CA ASN A 43 -12.20 8.73 9.76
C ASN A 43 -11.66 7.32 9.52
N CYS A 44 -12.28 6.61 8.58
CA CYS A 44 -11.85 5.28 8.14
C CYS A 44 -10.67 5.32 7.15
N PHE A 45 -10.08 6.48 6.88
CA PHE A 45 -9.00 6.69 5.90
C PHE A 45 -7.82 7.46 6.50
N SER A 46 -7.45 7.16 7.75
CA SER A 46 -6.29 7.74 8.47
C SER A 46 -5.18 6.71 8.71
N GLY A 47 -4.97 5.81 7.75
CA GLY A 47 -4.01 4.72 7.85
C GLY A 47 -2.67 5.01 7.17
N ILE A 48 -2.09 3.97 6.59
CA ILE A 48 -0.75 3.98 5.98
C ILE A 48 -0.73 4.81 4.70
N ILE A 49 -1.73 4.68 3.82
CA ILE A 49 -1.78 5.45 2.56
C ILE A 49 -1.96 6.93 2.86
N HIS A 50 -2.84 7.29 3.80
CA HIS A 50 -3.02 8.67 4.26
C HIS A 50 -1.71 9.25 4.78
N HIS A 51 -1.02 8.56 5.69
CA HIS A 51 0.27 9.00 6.21
C HIS A 51 1.30 9.21 5.09
N LEU A 52 1.40 8.28 4.15
CA LEU A 52 2.31 8.42 3.01
C LEU A 52 1.93 9.57 2.09
N THR A 53 0.63 9.88 1.94
CA THR A 53 0.11 11.05 1.22
C THR A 53 0.55 12.35 1.87
N GLU A 54 0.47 12.45 3.21
CA GLU A 54 0.97 13.60 3.97
C GLU A 54 2.50 13.75 3.81
N VAL A 55 3.25 12.67 3.97
CA VAL A 55 4.73 12.67 3.86
C VAL A 55 5.21 13.12 2.49
N CYS A 56 4.57 12.67 1.40
CA CYS A 56 5.00 13.02 0.04
C CYS A 56 4.30 14.27 -0.53
N GLY A 57 3.35 14.85 0.19
CA GLY A 57 2.63 16.06 -0.20
C GLY A 57 1.71 15.86 -1.41
N GLY A 58 0.94 14.76 -1.44
CA GLY A 58 -0.02 14.48 -2.50
C GLY A 58 -0.22 12.99 -2.79
N ASN A 59 -0.91 12.66 -3.88
CA ASN A 59 -1.22 11.28 -4.25
C ASN A 59 0.04 10.40 -4.31
N VAL A 60 0.09 9.36 -3.50
CA VAL A 60 1.27 8.49 -3.29
C VAL A 60 1.76 7.80 -4.56
N HIS A 61 0.85 7.50 -5.51
CA HIS A 61 1.21 6.94 -6.81
C HIS A 61 1.90 7.98 -7.69
N GLN A 62 1.28 9.16 -7.85
CA GLN A 62 1.81 10.25 -8.68
C GLN A 62 3.14 10.79 -8.15
N LYS A 63 3.33 10.79 -6.83
CA LYS A 63 4.60 11.15 -6.17
C LYS A 63 5.64 10.03 -6.19
N GLY A 64 5.28 8.87 -6.70
CA GLY A 64 6.20 7.74 -6.83
C GLY A 64 6.51 7.01 -5.52
N MET A 65 5.79 7.27 -4.43
CA MET A 65 5.98 6.61 -3.13
C MET A 65 5.48 5.18 -3.15
N VAL A 66 4.28 4.96 -3.70
CA VAL A 66 3.68 3.65 -3.92
C VAL A 66 3.30 3.52 -5.39
N ASN A 67 3.63 2.42 -6.05
CA ASN A 67 3.17 2.19 -7.41
C ASN A 67 1.87 1.37 -7.38
N VAL A 68 0.77 1.97 -7.81
CA VAL A 68 -0.54 1.32 -7.88
C VAL A 68 -0.83 0.94 -9.32
N THR A 69 -1.10 -0.33 -9.55
CA THR A 69 -1.39 -0.89 -10.89
C THR A 69 -2.61 -1.79 -10.83
N SER A 70 -3.22 -2.07 -11.97
CA SER A 70 -4.39 -2.93 -12.08
C SER A 70 -4.25 -3.95 -13.22
N SER A 71 -5.13 -4.96 -13.22
CA SER A 71 -5.23 -5.93 -14.30
C SER A 71 -5.64 -5.28 -15.62
N SER A 72 -6.34 -4.14 -15.57
CA SER A 72 -6.75 -3.34 -16.73
C SER A 72 -7.23 -1.96 -16.27
N GLY A 73 -7.00 -0.92 -17.08
CA GLY A 73 -7.30 0.47 -16.76
C GLY A 73 -6.06 1.24 -16.28
N ASP A 74 -6.03 2.55 -16.58
CA ASP A 74 -4.88 3.41 -16.38
C ASP A 74 -5.03 4.33 -15.17
N ASP A 75 -6.20 4.33 -14.52
CA ASP A 75 -6.60 5.22 -13.43
C ASP A 75 -6.51 4.56 -12.03
N ALA A 76 -5.68 3.52 -11.89
CA ALA A 76 -5.48 2.82 -10.61
C ALA A 76 -5.07 3.76 -9.45
N PHE A 77 -4.46 4.92 -9.76
CA PHE A 77 -4.08 5.94 -8.79
C PHE A 77 -5.28 6.58 -8.08
N GLU A 78 -6.49 6.50 -8.63
CA GLU A 78 -7.70 7.02 -7.98
C GLU A 78 -8.05 6.22 -6.71
N ALA A 79 -7.69 4.95 -6.65
CA ALA A 79 -7.91 4.14 -5.44
C ALA A 79 -7.09 4.58 -4.22
N VAL A 80 -6.08 5.44 -4.39
CA VAL A 80 -5.25 6.06 -3.32
C VAL A 80 -5.45 7.57 -3.23
N ASN A 81 -6.42 8.12 -3.93
CA ASN A 81 -6.83 9.51 -3.84
C ASN A 81 -7.92 9.66 -2.75
N LEU A 82 -7.51 9.52 -1.49
CA LEU A 82 -8.43 9.35 -0.36
C LEU A 82 -9.35 10.55 -0.13
N GLU A 83 -8.91 11.75 -0.48
CA GLU A 83 -9.66 13.00 -0.31
C GLU A 83 -10.66 13.24 -1.44
N ASN A 84 -10.42 12.69 -2.63
CA ASN A 84 -11.33 12.83 -3.75
C ASN A 84 -12.52 11.87 -3.59
N THR A 85 -13.69 12.43 -3.32
CA THR A 85 -14.93 11.66 -3.15
C THR A 85 -15.77 11.58 -4.42
N GLU A 86 -15.36 12.27 -5.49
CA GLU A 86 -16.12 12.38 -6.75
C GLU A 86 -15.63 11.42 -7.84
N SER A 87 -14.38 10.92 -7.73
CA SER A 87 -13.83 9.96 -8.67
C SER A 87 -13.69 8.56 -8.08
N TYR A 88 -13.43 7.59 -8.94
CA TYR A 88 -13.22 6.21 -8.55
C TYR A 88 -12.34 5.48 -9.56
N PHE A 89 -11.64 4.47 -9.11
CA PHE A 89 -10.95 3.51 -9.96
C PHE A 89 -11.94 2.51 -10.56
N ALA A 90 -11.77 2.20 -11.85
CA ALA A 90 -12.51 1.14 -12.53
C ALA A 90 -11.58 0.32 -13.43
N THR A 91 -11.66 -1.02 -13.37
CA THR A 91 -11.02 -1.86 -14.38
C THR A 91 -11.75 -1.71 -15.71
N SER A 92 -11.03 -1.31 -16.77
CA SER A 92 -11.61 -1.09 -18.09
C SER A 92 -11.66 -2.38 -18.91
N GLY A 93 -12.72 -2.54 -19.74
CA GLY A 93 -12.86 -3.69 -20.65
C GLY A 93 -12.88 -5.07 -19.97
N ALA A 94 -12.99 -5.09 -18.64
CA ALA A 94 -12.78 -6.27 -17.81
C ALA A 94 -14.08 -6.93 -17.35
N SER A 95 -15.24 -6.44 -17.79
CA SER A 95 -16.56 -6.89 -17.31
C SER A 95 -16.82 -8.40 -17.47
N GLN A 96 -16.13 -9.03 -18.39
CA GLN A 96 -16.25 -10.47 -18.67
C GLN A 96 -15.08 -11.32 -18.12
N LYS A 97 -13.99 -10.69 -17.63
CA LYS A 97 -12.81 -11.41 -17.16
C LYS A 97 -12.86 -11.58 -15.65
N PRO A 98 -12.83 -12.82 -15.12
CA PRO A 98 -12.71 -13.06 -13.69
C PRO A 98 -11.30 -12.70 -13.18
N ASN A 99 -11.17 -12.60 -11.85
CA ASN A 99 -9.90 -12.38 -11.16
C ASN A 99 -9.21 -11.04 -11.48
N ASN A 100 -9.97 -9.99 -11.77
CA ASN A 100 -9.42 -8.64 -11.83
C ASN A 100 -8.80 -8.24 -10.51
N TRP A 101 -7.73 -7.45 -10.58
CA TRP A 101 -6.97 -7.05 -9.41
C TRP A 101 -6.52 -5.58 -9.46
N LEU A 102 -6.29 -5.03 -8.27
CA LEU A 102 -5.65 -3.77 -7.98
C LEU A 102 -4.47 -4.05 -7.04
N LYS A 103 -3.25 -3.66 -7.43
CA LYS A 103 -2.00 -4.01 -6.74
C LYS A 103 -1.22 -2.77 -6.34
N TYR A 104 -0.73 -2.79 -5.12
CA TYR A 104 0.13 -1.79 -4.49
C TYR A 104 1.54 -2.34 -4.36
N ASP A 105 2.53 -1.70 -4.97
CA ASP A 105 3.96 -1.91 -4.73
C ASP A 105 4.48 -0.79 -3.84
N PHE A 106 4.74 -1.11 -2.60
CA PHE A 106 5.27 -0.17 -1.60
C PHE A 106 6.77 0.10 -1.75
N LYS A 107 7.43 -0.49 -2.74
CA LYS A 107 8.84 -0.29 -3.09
C LYS A 107 9.79 -0.62 -1.93
N ASN A 108 10.37 0.41 -1.30
CA ASN A 108 11.30 0.28 -0.17
C ASN A 108 10.61 0.17 1.20
N ILE A 109 9.29 0.25 1.21
CA ILE A 109 8.45 0.09 2.38
C ILE A 109 7.85 -1.31 2.37
N LYS A 110 7.71 -1.91 3.53
CA LYS A 110 6.93 -3.13 3.73
C LYS A 110 5.85 -2.89 4.76
N ILE A 111 4.68 -3.44 4.54
CA ILE A 111 3.58 -3.32 5.49
C ILE A 111 3.12 -4.69 6.01
N ARG A 112 2.60 -4.71 7.24
CA ARG A 112 1.85 -5.82 7.81
C ARG A 112 0.46 -5.30 8.16
N PRO A 113 -0.50 -5.41 7.23
CA PRO A 113 -1.82 -4.86 7.46
C PRO A 113 -2.60 -5.70 8.49
N THR A 114 -3.36 -5.01 9.35
CA THR A 114 -4.28 -5.59 10.33
C THR A 114 -5.74 -5.33 9.99
N HIS A 115 -5.99 -4.20 9.31
CA HIS A 115 -7.30 -3.80 8.80
C HIS A 115 -7.12 -3.11 7.43
N TYR A 116 -8.21 -3.02 6.69
CA TYR A 116 -8.31 -2.19 5.49
C TYR A 116 -9.69 -1.60 5.37
N SER A 117 -9.79 -0.38 4.83
CA SER A 117 -11.05 0.31 4.58
C SER A 117 -11.28 0.45 3.09
N ILE A 118 -12.50 0.19 2.66
CA ILE A 118 -12.93 0.40 1.28
C ILE A 118 -14.03 1.46 1.27
N ARG A 119 -13.96 2.39 0.29
CA ARG A 119 -15.06 3.26 -0.08
C ARG A 119 -15.57 2.85 -1.46
N SER A 120 -16.87 2.54 -1.55
CA SER A 120 -17.53 2.26 -2.82
C SER A 120 -17.53 3.49 -3.72
N ARG A 121 -17.82 3.31 -5.00
CA ARG A 121 -17.90 4.39 -5.99
C ARG A 121 -18.95 5.45 -5.59
N PRO A 122 -18.80 6.73 -6.03
CA PRO A 122 -19.69 7.83 -5.63
C PRO A 122 -21.03 7.84 -6.40
N ASP A 123 -21.09 7.14 -7.51
CA ASP A 123 -22.27 7.07 -8.38
C ASP A 123 -22.84 5.64 -8.42
N GLY A 124 -24.08 5.51 -8.86
CA GLY A 124 -24.78 4.23 -8.92
C GLY A 124 -25.43 3.83 -7.61
N ASP A 125 -26.69 3.47 -7.69
CA ASP A 125 -27.48 2.99 -6.55
C ASP A 125 -27.12 1.54 -6.21
N ARG A 126 -27.84 0.96 -5.26
CA ARG A 126 -27.72 -0.44 -4.88
C ARG A 126 -27.76 -1.36 -6.11
N GLY A 127 -26.89 -2.37 -6.15
CA GLY A 127 -26.76 -3.27 -7.30
C GLY A 127 -25.98 -2.69 -8.49
N TYR A 128 -25.22 -1.59 -8.30
CA TYR A 128 -24.53 -0.90 -9.40
C TYR A 128 -23.01 -1.03 -9.31
N TYR A 129 -22.51 -2.25 -9.52
CA TYR A 129 -21.06 -2.59 -9.65
C TYR A 129 -20.20 -2.32 -8.41
N HIS A 130 -20.78 -2.38 -7.21
CA HIS A 130 -20.03 -2.24 -5.96
C HIS A 130 -19.27 -3.52 -5.59
N PRO A 131 -18.14 -3.44 -4.87
CA PRO A 131 -17.38 -4.61 -4.44
C PRO A 131 -18.25 -5.57 -3.61
N LYS A 132 -18.18 -6.88 -3.91
CA LYS A 132 -19.02 -7.90 -3.25
C LYS A 132 -18.24 -9.11 -2.77
N SER A 133 -17.28 -9.59 -3.55
CA SER A 133 -16.48 -10.77 -3.19
C SER A 133 -15.05 -10.58 -3.66
N TRP A 134 -14.09 -10.70 -2.74
CA TRP A 134 -12.66 -10.48 -3.01
C TRP A 134 -11.78 -11.17 -1.99
N VAL A 135 -10.48 -11.19 -2.28
CA VAL A 135 -9.41 -11.51 -1.35
C VAL A 135 -8.42 -10.35 -1.27
N ILE A 136 -7.83 -10.15 -0.10
CA ILE A 136 -6.62 -9.37 0.08
C ILE A 136 -5.45 -10.35 0.10
N GLU A 137 -4.50 -10.13 -0.79
CA GLU A 137 -3.32 -10.98 -0.94
C GLU A 137 -2.05 -10.16 -0.77
N ALA A 138 -0.98 -10.81 -0.33
CA ALA A 138 0.32 -10.19 -0.10
C ALA A 138 1.45 -11.01 -0.72
N SER A 139 2.54 -10.34 -1.09
CA SER A 139 3.74 -10.95 -1.65
C SER A 139 4.97 -10.09 -1.36
N ASN A 140 6.16 -10.70 -1.35
CA ASN A 140 7.43 -9.98 -1.30
C ASN A 140 8.12 -9.88 -2.66
N THR A 141 7.70 -10.69 -3.64
CA THR A 141 8.26 -10.67 -5.01
C THR A 141 7.31 -10.05 -6.04
N GLY A 142 5.99 -10.12 -5.80
CA GLY A 142 4.96 -9.70 -6.74
C GLY A 142 4.75 -10.66 -7.92
N ASN A 143 5.42 -11.82 -7.94
CA ASN A 143 5.28 -12.85 -8.97
C ASN A 143 3.95 -13.61 -8.80
N ASP A 144 3.40 -14.13 -9.90
CA ASP A 144 2.07 -14.75 -9.92
C ASP A 144 1.90 -15.94 -8.96
N ASN A 145 2.95 -16.68 -8.68
CA ASN A 145 2.93 -17.86 -7.82
C ASN A 145 3.29 -17.59 -6.34
N ASP A 146 3.50 -16.32 -5.96
CA ASP A 146 4.00 -15.92 -4.63
C ASP A 146 3.00 -15.03 -3.89
N TRP A 147 1.71 -15.28 -4.08
CA TRP A 147 0.66 -14.54 -3.39
C TRP A 147 0.06 -15.37 -2.27
N GLU A 148 0.02 -14.77 -1.09
CA GLU A 148 -0.54 -15.32 0.11
C GLU A 148 -1.83 -14.59 0.47
N THR A 149 -2.93 -15.30 0.67
CA THR A 149 -4.21 -14.72 1.08
C THR A 149 -4.16 -14.30 2.54
N LEU A 150 -4.37 -13.01 2.79
CA LEU A 150 -4.46 -12.42 4.13
C LEU A 150 -5.90 -12.37 4.63
N ASP A 151 -6.86 -12.09 3.74
CA ASP A 151 -8.27 -11.99 4.06
C ASP A 151 -9.14 -12.40 2.88
N SER A 152 -10.36 -12.86 3.15
CA SER A 152 -11.32 -13.29 2.14
C SER A 152 -12.72 -12.83 2.52
N GLN A 153 -13.38 -12.12 1.62
CA GLN A 153 -14.74 -11.62 1.75
C GLN A 153 -15.64 -12.19 0.66
N SER A 154 -16.86 -12.57 1.00
CA SER A 154 -17.82 -13.13 0.06
C SER A 154 -19.24 -12.64 0.35
N GLY A 155 -19.94 -12.20 -0.68
CA GLY A 155 -21.33 -11.78 -0.57
C GLY A 155 -21.54 -10.51 0.26
N VAL A 156 -20.53 -9.64 0.37
CA VAL A 156 -20.60 -8.40 1.16
C VAL A 156 -21.70 -7.48 0.61
N SER A 157 -22.52 -6.93 1.51
CA SER A 157 -23.59 -5.98 1.19
C SER A 157 -23.35 -4.58 1.77
N TYR A 158 -22.38 -4.40 2.67
CA TYR A 158 -22.09 -3.12 3.35
C TYR A 158 -21.60 -2.01 2.41
N LEU A 159 -21.08 -2.39 1.24
CA LEU A 159 -20.57 -1.47 0.22
C LEU A 159 -21.53 -1.30 -0.96
N ASP A 160 -22.73 -1.89 -0.91
CA ASP A 160 -23.68 -1.87 -2.02
C ASP A 160 -24.53 -0.58 -2.01
N GLY A 161 -23.91 0.52 -2.44
CA GLY A 161 -24.47 1.85 -2.52
C GLY A 161 -23.39 2.91 -2.74
N ARG A 162 -23.80 4.18 -2.86
CA ARG A 162 -22.92 5.32 -3.18
C ARG A 162 -22.06 5.70 -1.98
N SER A 163 -20.76 5.82 -2.21
CA SER A 163 -19.76 6.32 -1.22
C SER A 163 -19.85 5.62 0.14
N LEU A 164 -20.35 4.39 0.18
CA LEU A 164 -20.40 3.61 1.41
C LEU A 164 -18.98 3.18 1.80
N THR A 165 -18.70 3.29 3.09
CA THR A 165 -17.41 2.94 3.66
C THR A 165 -17.56 1.82 4.65
N HIS A 166 -16.64 0.85 4.59
CA HIS A 166 -16.54 -0.19 5.61
C HIS A 166 -15.09 -0.59 5.84
N THR A 167 -14.74 -0.86 7.10
CA THR A 167 -13.44 -1.36 7.50
C THR A 167 -13.52 -2.83 7.85
N PHE A 168 -12.62 -3.60 7.28
CA PHE A 168 -12.51 -5.04 7.44
C PHE A 168 -11.27 -5.37 8.27
N LYS A 169 -11.44 -6.25 9.25
CA LYS A 169 -10.34 -6.80 10.02
C LYS A 169 -9.71 -7.96 9.25
N ILE A 170 -8.39 -7.98 9.16
CA ILE A 170 -7.65 -9.12 8.65
C ILE A 170 -7.53 -10.16 9.75
N ASN A 171 -8.21 -11.28 9.58
CA ASN A 171 -8.32 -12.32 10.61
C ASN A 171 -7.22 -13.39 10.56
N ARG A 172 -6.19 -13.17 9.76
CA ARG A 172 -5.10 -14.13 9.66
C ARG A 172 -4.34 -14.24 10.97
N THR A 173 -4.40 -15.40 11.60
CA THR A 173 -3.61 -15.76 12.78
C THR A 173 -2.25 -16.30 12.32
N GLY A 174 -1.16 -15.73 12.82
CA GLY A 174 0.16 -16.37 12.78
C GLY A 174 1.25 -15.71 11.92
N SER A 175 0.94 -14.98 10.86
CA SER A 175 2.00 -14.32 10.10
C SER A 175 2.43 -13.02 10.78
N LYS A 176 3.73 -12.95 11.11
CA LYS A 176 4.40 -11.72 11.56
C LYS A 176 5.16 -11.07 10.41
N GLU A 177 4.90 -11.48 9.19
CA GLU A 177 5.65 -11.03 8.02
C GLU A 177 5.21 -9.65 7.54
N TYR A 178 6.14 -8.95 6.94
CA TYR A 178 5.95 -7.67 6.29
C TYR A 178 6.09 -7.87 4.78
N TYR A 179 5.17 -7.27 4.03
CA TYR A 179 5.06 -7.47 2.59
C TYR A 179 5.30 -6.17 1.84
N ARG A 180 6.01 -6.27 0.72
CA ARG A 180 6.20 -5.18 -0.22
C ARG A 180 4.97 -4.97 -1.10
N PHE A 181 4.31 -6.04 -1.51
CA PHE A 181 3.16 -5.99 -2.41
C PHE A 181 1.89 -6.40 -1.67
N ILE A 182 0.83 -5.62 -1.85
CA ILE A 182 -0.53 -5.98 -1.42
C ILE A 182 -1.44 -5.91 -2.65
N ARG A 183 -2.36 -6.86 -2.77
CA ARG A 183 -3.30 -6.94 -3.89
C ARG A 183 -4.73 -7.15 -3.39
N PHE A 184 -5.65 -6.32 -3.87
CA PHE A 184 -7.08 -6.61 -3.85
C PHE A 184 -7.39 -7.39 -5.13
N ARG A 185 -7.93 -8.60 -5.04
CA ARG A 185 -8.35 -9.38 -6.19
C ARG A 185 -9.81 -9.81 -6.04
N GLN A 186 -10.63 -9.44 -7.03
CA GLN A 186 -12.03 -9.83 -7.08
C GLN A 186 -12.14 -11.33 -7.38
N THR A 187 -12.94 -12.06 -6.59
CA THR A 187 -13.08 -13.52 -6.70
C THR A 187 -14.38 -13.96 -7.34
N ASP A 188 -15.39 -13.08 -7.30
CA ASP A 188 -16.70 -13.32 -7.92
C ASP A 188 -17.27 -12.01 -8.47
N LYS A 189 -18.43 -12.04 -9.05
CA LYS A 189 -19.13 -10.89 -9.61
C LYS A 189 -19.42 -9.84 -8.55
N ASN A 190 -19.30 -8.57 -8.94
CA ASN A 190 -19.71 -7.43 -8.16
C ASN A 190 -21.26 -7.36 -8.01
N SER A 191 -21.80 -6.37 -7.31
CA SER A 191 -23.24 -6.24 -7.10
C SER A 191 -24.05 -6.04 -8.40
N GLY A 192 -23.40 -5.56 -9.46
CA GLY A 192 -24.00 -5.40 -10.80
C GLY A 192 -23.89 -6.62 -11.70
N GLY A 193 -23.35 -7.74 -11.20
CA GLY A 193 -23.24 -8.99 -11.98
C GLY A 193 -22.04 -9.08 -12.92
N ASN A 194 -21.06 -8.15 -12.81
CA ASN A 194 -19.85 -8.08 -13.63
C ASN A 194 -18.59 -8.43 -12.82
N HIS A 195 -17.49 -8.64 -13.53
CA HIS A 195 -16.19 -8.94 -12.92
C HIS A 195 -15.27 -7.72 -12.79
N ASP A 196 -15.70 -6.51 -13.13
CA ASP A 196 -14.92 -5.30 -12.97
C ASP A 196 -14.86 -4.85 -11.49
N ILE A 197 -13.69 -4.32 -11.10
CA ILE A 197 -13.49 -3.67 -9.81
C ILE A 197 -13.86 -2.20 -9.97
N ARG A 198 -14.69 -1.67 -9.06
CA ARG A 198 -14.99 -0.24 -8.97
C ARG A 198 -15.02 0.19 -7.50
N LEU A 199 -14.10 1.07 -7.12
CA LEU A 199 -14.02 1.62 -5.77
C LEU A 199 -13.35 3.00 -5.79
N SER A 200 -13.73 3.88 -4.86
CA SER A 200 -13.16 5.22 -4.75
C SER A 200 -11.89 5.25 -3.91
N ALA A 201 -11.79 4.40 -2.89
CA ALA A 201 -10.62 4.41 -2.01
C ALA A 201 -10.37 3.04 -1.39
N LEU A 202 -9.09 2.74 -1.18
CA LEU A 202 -8.62 1.59 -0.43
C LEU A 202 -7.45 2.02 0.46
N GLU A 203 -7.66 1.94 1.78
CA GLU A 203 -6.70 2.29 2.83
C GLU A 203 -6.27 1.04 3.60
N TYR A 204 -5.06 1.03 4.14
CA TYR A 204 -4.53 -0.04 4.99
C TYR A 204 -4.11 0.48 6.36
N PHE A 205 -4.38 -0.30 7.40
CA PHE A 205 -3.97 -0.04 8.79
C PHE A 205 -3.09 -1.18 9.28
N GLY A 206 -2.15 -0.87 10.15
CA GLY A 206 -1.25 -1.86 10.73
C GLY A 206 0.16 -1.32 10.89
N TYR A 207 1.13 -2.19 10.67
CA TYR A 207 2.54 -1.86 10.84
C TYR A 207 3.18 -1.53 9.50
N MET A 208 4.00 -0.50 9.49
CA MET A 208 4.80 -0.08 8.36
C MET A 208 6.28 -0.14 8.76
N PHE A 209 7.07 -0.83 7.96
CA PHE A 209 8.50 -0.97 8.09
C PHE A 209 9.18 -0.24 6.93
N THR A 210 10.02 0.74 7.25
CA THR A 210 10.82 1.47 6.28
C THR A 210 12.28 1.11 6.48
N ALA A 211 12.89 0.42 5.50
CA ALA A 211 14.34 0.28 5.43
C ALA A 211 14.91 1.56 4.81
N TYR A 212 15.77 2.27 5.51
CA TYR A 212 16.57 3.32 4.88
C TYR A 212 17.54 2.68 3.88
N PRO A 213 17.54 3.08 2.61
CA PRO A 213 18.58 2.65 1.69
C PRO A 213 19.91 3.14 2.24
N SER A 214 20.90 2.25 2.29
CA SER A 214 22.28 2.63 2.50
C SER A 214 22.62 3.71 1.48
N CYS A 215 22.84 4.95 1.94
CA CYS A 215 23.31 6.01 1.07
C CYS A 215 24.75 5.65 0.67
N SER A 216 24.94 5.12 -0.53
CA SER A 216 26.26 5.14 -1.18
C SER A 216 26.54 6.59 -1.54
N PHE A 217 27.24 7.30 -0.67
CA PHE A 217 27.89 8.56 -1.05
C PHE A 217 29.01 8.18 -2.03
N ASN A 218 28.73 8.31 -3.31
CA ASN A 218 29.79 8.37 -4.31
C ASN A 218 30.48 9.73 -4.10
N ALA A 219 31.72 9.66 -3.58
CA ALA A 219 32.64 10.77 -3.47
C ALA A 219 33.25 11.11 -4.83
#